data_1443ea17ec18f3d244ddc7d524192f4d
#
_entry.id   1443ea17ec18f3d244ddc7d524192f4d
#
_cell.length_a   1.000
_cell.length_b   1.000
_cell.length_c   1.000
_cell.angle_alpha   90.00
_cell.angle_beta   90.00
_cell.angle_gamma   90.00
#
_symmetry.space_group_name_H-M   'P 1'
#
loop_
_entity.id
_entity.type
_entity.pdbx_description
1 polymer ?
#
loop_
_entity_poly.entity_id
_entity_poly.type
_entity_poly.pdbx_seq_one_letter_code
_entity_poly.pdbx_strand_id
1 'polypeptide(L)'
;MSLDRNDLPLRCRCGRVRGVASEVVPYAGFRFVCYCQDCQAFARFLERPDVLDAAGGTDIFQMPTGRVKLKAGTEAVRCLRLSSKVLRWYTDCCRTPIGNTAGPRLPVVGLIHSFMSHEADGRSRDEALGPPLCRIYERSAIGPIPPNAPAPPSLHIFALRASRILGWWLRGLGRPTPFFDDDANAPLSVPRVLTPRERAALLNST
;
A
#
# COMPACT_ATOMS: atom_id res chain seq x y z
N MET A 1 5.49 23.24 -10.82
CA MET A 1 6.12 22.93 -9.51
C MET A 1 6.99 21.71 -9.74
N SER A 2 8.28 21.88 -9.76
CA SER A 2 9.25 20.79 -9.94
C SER A 2 9.08 19.79 -8.81
N LEU A 3 9.06 18.49 -9.12
CA LEU A 3 9.16 17.44 -8.12
C LEU A 3 10.59 17.47 -7.55
N ASP A 4 10.72 17.31 -6.25
CA ASP A 4 12.03 17.14 -5.64
C ASP A 4 12.61 15.79 -6.11
N ARG A 5 13.95 15.69 -6.21
CA ARG A 5 14.65 14.47 -6.70
C ARG A 5 14.25 13.20 -5.96
N ASN A 6 13.79 13.35 -4.71
CA ASN A 6 13.37 12.27 -3.84
C ASN A 6 11.84 12.08 -3.79
N ASP A 7 11.09 12.81 -4.60
CA ASP A 7 9.65 12.68 -4.69
C ASP A 7 9.29 11.61 -5.73
N LEU A 8 8.33 10.76 -5.40
CA LEU A 8 7.81 9.73 -6.30
C LEU A 8 6.39 10.10 -6.73
N PRO A 9 6.11 10.24 -8.05
CA PRO A 9 4.77 10.46 -8.53
C PRO A 9 3.85 9.27 -8.19
N LEU A 10 2.63 9.59 -7.76
CA LEU A 10 1.55 8.64 -7.53
C LEU A 10 0.47 8.86 -8.58
N ARG A 11 0.04 7.77 -9.23
CA ARG A 11 -0.95 7.86 -10.31
C ARG A 11 -1.78 6.58 -10.41
N CYS A 12 -3.08 6.72 -10.51
CA CYS A 12 -3.95 5.60 -10.88
C CYS A 12 -3.86 5.31 -12.39
N ARG A 13 -4.27 4.12 -12.80
CA ARG A 13 -4.15 3.65 -14.20
C ARG A 13 -4.72 4.63 -15.22
N CYS A 14 -5.89 5.22 -14.97
CA CYS A 14 -6.50 6.20 -15.89
C CYS A 14 -5.95 7.63 -15.72
N GLY A 15 -5.12 7.89 -14.72
CA GLY A 15 -4.51 9.20 -14.47
C GLY A 15 -5.42 10.24 -13.80
N ARG A 16 -6.67 9.91 -13.43
CA ARG A 16 -7.58 10.83 -12.73
C ARG A 16 -7.08 11.15 -11.33
N VAL A 17 -6.75 10.13 -10.54
CA VAL A 17 -6.17 10.31 -9.22
C VAL A 17 -4.66 10.42 -9.35
N ARG A 18 -4.13 11.55 -8.88
CA ARG A 18 -2.69 11.85 -8.94
C ARG A 18 -2.22 12.44 -7.63
N GLY A 19 -0.97 12.18 -7.30
CA GLY A 19 -0.36 12.65 -6.08
C GLY A 19 1.15 12.53 -6.09
N VAL A 20 1.74 12.65 -4.91
CA VAL A 20 3.17 12.53 -4.69
C VAL A 20 3.41 11.83 -3.36
N ALA A 21 4.35 10.92 -3.33
CA ALA A 21 4.99 10.42 -2.12
C ALA A 21 6.33 11.15 -1.97
N SER A 22 6.47 11.93 -0.90
CA SER A 22 7.67 12.73 -0.67
C SER A 22 8.74 11.94 0.08
N GLU A 23 10.01 12.30 -0.15
CA GLU A 23 11.18 11.69 0.50
C GLU A 23 11.26 10.16 0.30
N VAL A 24 10.96 9.70 -0.90
CA VAL A 24 11.11 8.30 -1.29
C VAL A 24 12.50 8.08 -1.84
N VAL A 25 13.35 7.49 -1.01
CA VAL A 25 14.68 7.02 -1.40
C VAL A 25 14.81 5.54 -1.04
N PRO A 26 15.73 4.80 -1.66
CA PRO A 26 15.98 3.41 -1.29
C PRO A 26 16.13 3.27 0.24
N TYR A 27 15.39 2.34 0.83
CA TYR A 27 15.36 2.05 2.28
C TYR A 27 14.76 3.14 3.20
N ALA A 28 14.24 4.26 2.69
CA ALA A 28 13.54 5.26 3.53
C ALA A 28 12.22 4.71 4.11
N GLY A 29 11.57 3.82 3.36
CA GLY A 29 10.40 3.07 3.79
C GLY A 29 10.74 1.63 4.15
N PHE A 30 9.71 0.81 4.27
CA PHE A 30 9.81 -0.63 4.51
C PHE A 30 9.07 -1.37 3.39
N ARG A 31 9.80 -1.92 2.41
CA ARG A 31 9.24 -2.66 1.28
C ARG A 31 9.21 -4.16 1.58
N PHE A 32 8.10 -4.82 1.25
CA PHE A 32 7.92 -6.26 1.43
C PHE A 32 6.87 -6.81 0.47
N VAL A 33 6.89 -8.12 0.25
CA VAL A 33 5.87 -8.83 -0.51
C VAL A 33 4.90 -9.54 0.45
N CYS A 34 3.59 -9.31 0.26
CA CYS A 34 2.55 -9.87 1.12
C CYS A 34 1.70 -10.90 0.37
N TYR A 35 1.71 -12.14 0.83
CA TYR A 35 0.91 -13.24 0.27
C TYR A 35 -0.40 -13.49 1.02
N CYS A 36 -0.84 -12.58 1.93
CA CYS A 36 -2.03 -12.84 2.73
C CYS A 36 -3.31 -12.89 1.88
N GLN A 37 -4.25 -13.71 2.30
CA GLN A 37 -5.56 -13.87 1.65
C GLN A 37 -6.31 -12.55 1.46
N ASP A 38 -6.21 -11.62 2.41
CA ASP A 38 -6.86 -10.31 2.30
C ASP A 38 -6.25 -9.43 1.19
N CYS A 39 -4.94 -9.53 0.89
CA CYS A 39 -4.34 -8.82 -0.25
C CYS A 39 -4.82 -9.41 -1.58
N GLN A 40 -4.89 -10.72 -1.67
CA GLN A 40 -5.44 -11.43 -2.83
C GLN A 40 -6.92 -11.12 -3.03
N ALA A 41 -7.74 -11.17 -1.97
CA ALA A 41 -9.15 -10.80 -2.01
C ALA A 41 -9.36 -9.34 -2.43
N PHE A 42 -8.47 -8.43 -2.02
CA PHE A 42 -8.52 -7.04 -2.44
C PHE A 42 -8.25 -6.87 -3.94
N ALA A 43 -7.26 -7.58 -4.48
CA ALA A 43 -6.99 -7.59 -5.91
C ALA A 43 -8.17 -8.15 -6.72
N ARG A 44 -8.80 -9.23 -6.24
CA ARG A 44 -10.00 -9.82 -6.86
C ARG A 44 -11.20 -8.88 -6.80
N PHE A 45 -11.45 -8.24 -5.65
CA PHE A 45 -12.50 -7.23 -5.51
C PHE A 45 -12.34 -6.09 -6.51
N LEU A 46 -11.12 -5.70 -6.79
CA LEU A 46 -10.80 -4.65 -7.76
C LEU A 46 -10.74 -5.16 -9.21
N GLU A 47 -10.86 -6.48 -9.45
CA GLU A 47 -10.63 -7.09 -10.75
C GLU A 47 -9.26 -6.70 -11.33
N ARG A 48 -8.24 -6.71 -10.46
CA ARG A 48 -6.87 -6.29 -10.77
C ARG A 48 -5.86 -7.41 -10.40
N PRO A 49 -5.92 -8.55 -11.10
CA PRO A 49 -4.95 -9.63 -10.89
C PRO A 49 -3.51 -9.21 -11.22
N ASP A 50 -3.35 -8.20 -12.07
CA ASP A 50 -2.06 -7.62 -12.47
C ASP A 50 -1.26 -6.99 -11.33
N VAL A 51 -1.87 -6.76 -10.15
CA VAL A 51 -1.16 -6.27 -8.96
C VAL A 51 -0.56 -7.40 -8.11
N LEU A 52 -0.83 -8.64 -8.47
CA LEU A 52 -0.27 -9.82 -7.81
C LEU A 52 0.85 -10.42 -8.64
N ASP A 53 1.87 -10.95 -7.98
CA ASP A 53 2.82 -11.85 -8.64
C ASP A 53 2.20 -13.23 -8.91
N ALA A 54 2.93 -14.11 -9.59
CA ALA A 54 2.45 -15.45 -9.95
C ALA A 54 2.07 -16.33 -8.74
N ALA A 55 2.58 -16.01 -7.56
CA ALA A 55 2.28 -16.71 -6.30
C ALA A 55 1.20 -16.00 -5.45
N GLY A 56 0.58 -14.93 -5.98
CA GLY A 56 -0.44 -14.15 -5.28
C GLY A 56 0.14 -13.09 -4.33
N GLY A 57 1.39 -12.73 -4.48
CA GLY A 57 2.07 -11.72 -3.67
C GLY A 57 1.79 -10.30 -4.14
N THR A 58 1.53 -9.40 -3.20
CA THR A 58 1.42 -7.96 -3.43
C THR A 58 2.67 -7.26 -2.93
N ASP A 59 3.33 -6.49 -3.79
CA ASP A 59 4.47 -5.65 -3.44
C ASP A 59 4.00 -4.37 -2.78
N ILE A 60 4.41 -4.14 -1.53
CA ILE A 60 3.94 -3.06 -0.67
C ILE A 60 5.13 -2.27 -0.14
N PHE A 61 5.05 -0.95 -0.27
CA PHE A 61 6.02 -0.01 0.31
C PHE A 61 5.38 0.77 1.46
N GLN A 62 5.83 0.49 2.69
CA GLN A 62 5.37 1.21 3.88
C GLN A 62 6.16 2.49 4.07
N MET A 63 5.43 3.60 4.30
CA MET A 63 5.98 4.91 4.56
C MET A 63 5.04 5.73 5.48
N PRO A 64 5.48 6.88 6.00
CA PRO A 64 4.60 7.77 6.76
C PRO A 64 3.40 8.26 5.95
N THR A 65 2.21 8.23 6.54
CA THR A 65 0.98 8.73 5.89
C THR A 65 1.06 10.21 5.53
N GLY A 66 1.71 11.04 6.33
CA GLY A 66 1.87 12.48 6.09
C GLY A 66 2.79 12.84 4.92
N ARG A 67 3.58 11.89 4.43
CA ARG A 67 4.40 12.06 3.21
C ARG A 67 3.64 11.75 1.92
N VAL A 68 2.40 11.27 2.01
CA VAL A 68 1.53 11.04 0.86
C VAL A 68 0.60 12.23 0.68
N LYS A 69 0.63 12.84 -0.50
CA LYS A 69 -0.24 13.96 -0.87
C LYS A 69 -0.98 13.62 -2.15
N LEU A 70 -2.30 13.57 -2.12
CA LEU A 70 -3.12 13.49 -3.32
C LEU A 70 -3.41 14.92 -3.81
N LYS A 71 -3.11 15.20 -5.08
CA LYS A 71 -3.21 16.53 -5.69
C LYS A 71 -4.41 16.68 -6.61
N ALA A 72 -4.98 15.56 -7.09
CA ALA A 72 -6.13 15.55 -7.98
C ALA A 72 -6.93 14.26 -7.83
N GLY A 73 -8.24 14.32 -8.09
CA GLY A 73 -9.13 13.17 -8.14
C GLY A 73 -9.44 12.55 -6.77
N THR A 74 -9.28 13.29 -5.68
CA THR A 74 -9.53 12.79 -4.32
C THR A 74 -10.97 12.32 -4.12
N GLU A 75 -11.92 12.90 -4.85
CA GLU A 75 -13.33 12.53 -4.85
C GLU A 75 -13.58 11.10 -5.41
N ALA A 76 -12.62 10.54 -6.14
CA ALA A 76 -12.66 9.17 -6.65
C ALA A 76 -11.97 8.16 -5.71
N VAL A 77 -11.45 8.59 -4.57
CA VAL A 77 -10.82 7.69 -3.58
C VAL A 77 -11.91 7.01 -2.74
N ARG A 78 -11.82 5.70 -2.61
CA ARG A 78 -12.74 4.86 -1.84
C ARG A 78 -11.99 4.03 -0.82
N CYS A 79 -12.72 3.62 0.20
CA CYS A 79 -12.21 2.78 1.27
C CYS A 79 -12.99 1.46 1.33
N LEU A 80 -12.28 0.34 1.46
CA LEU A 80 -12.82 -1.00 1.66
C LEU A 80 -12.33 -1.57 2.99
N ARG A 81 -13.18 -2.31 3.68
CA ARG A 81 -12.82 -3.06 4.88
C ARG A 81 -13.14 -4.54 4.66
N LEU A 82 -12.10 -5.36 4.52
CA LEU A 82 -12.19 -6.82 4.44
C LEU A 82 -12.11 -7.47 5.83
N SER A 83 -11.34 -6.85 6.73
CA SER A 83 -11.16 -7.28 8.12
C SER A 83 -11.24 -6.08 9.06
N SER A 84 -11.39 -6.30 10.36
CA SER A 84 -11.49 -5.21 11.35
C SER A 84 -10.21 -4.37 11.49
N LYS A 85 -9.07 -4.88 11.03
CA LYS A 85 -7.74 -4.31 11.34
C LYS A 85 -7.19 -3.37 10.28
N VAL A 86 -7.63 -3.47 9.01
CA VAL A 86 -6.99 -2.79 7.88
C VAL A 86 -8.03 -2.11 7.00
N LEU A 87 -7.80 -0.84 6.71
CA LEU A 87 -8.52 -0.06 5.71
C LEU A 87 -7.74 -0.10 4.39
N ARG A 88 -8.43 -0.41 3.30
CA ARG A 88 -7.86 -0.58 1.96
C ARG A 88 -8.38 0.51 1.05
N TRP A 89 -7.46 1.30 0.53
CA TRP A 89 -7.75 2.47 -0.29
C TRP A 89 -7.58 2.14 -1.76
N TYR A 90 -8.53 2.57 -2.58
CA TYR A 90 -8.52 2.35 -4.03
C TYR A 90 -9.20 3.50 -4.76
N THR A 91 -9.06 3.53 -6.08
CA THR A 91 -9.72 4.52 -6.93
C THR A 91 -10.94 3.92 -7.59
N ASP A 92 -12.07 4.61 -7.51
CA ASP A 92 -13.35 4.19 -8.12
C ASP A 92 -13.32 4.25 -9.66
N CYS A 93 -12.59 5.23 -10.21
CA CYS A 93 -12.54 5.50 -11.65
C CYS A 93 -11.92 4.38 -12.49
N CYS A 94 -10.96 3.62 -11.94
CA CYS A 94 -10.24 2.57 -12.69
C CYS A 94 -9.78 1.41 -11.79
N ARG A 95 -10.32 1.32 -10.58
CA ARG A 95 -10.06 0.24 -9.61
C ARG A 95 -8.58 0.03 -9.30
N THR A 96 -7.79 1.09 -9.33
CA THR A 96 -6.39 1.02 -8.95
C THR A 96 -6.27 0.97 -7.42
N PRO A 97 -5.62 -0.06 -6.83
CA PRO A 97 -5.35 -0.07 -5.40
C PRO A 97 -4.31 0.99 -5.06
N ILE A 98 -4.59 1.80 -4.04
CA ILE A 98 -3.68 2.85 -3.56
C ILE A 98 -2.79 2.30 -2.45
N GLY A 99 -3.39 1.73 -1.42
CA GLY A 99 -2.64 1.27 -0.27
C GLY A 99 -3.51 0.85 0.91
N ASN A 100 -2.83 0.53 2.00
CA ASN A 100 -3.43 0.00 3.23
C ASN A 100 -3.02 0.84 4.43
N THR A 101 -3.97 1.16 5.31
CA THR A 101 -3.71 1.82 6.60
C THR A 101 -4.35 1.03 7.75
N ALA A 102 -3.75 1.09 8.94
CA ALA A 102 -4.30 0.41 10.12
C ALA A 102 -5.15 1.33 11.01
N GLY A 103 -5.40 2.55 10.57
CA GLY A 103 -6.21 3.55 11.26
C GLY A 103 -5.49 4.88 11.46
N PRO A 104 -6.19 5.92 11.96
CA PRO A 104 -5.68 7.30 11.99
C PRO A 104 -4.56 7.53 13.03
N ARG A 105 -4.42 6.64 14.00
CA ARG A 105 -3.41 6.77 15.08
C ARG A 105 -2.03 6.23 14.69
N LEU A 106 -1.95 5.41 13.64
CA LEU A 106 -0.69 4.85 13.18
C LEU A 106 -0.19 5.64 11.96
N PRO A 107 1.01 6.23 12.03
CA PRO A 107 1.56 7.08 10.96
C PRO A 107 2.10 6.25 9.79
N VAL A 108 1.36 5.23 9.35
CA VAL A 108 1.86 4.30 8.33
C VAL A 108 0.80 4.01 7.27
N VAL A 109 1.21 4.11 6.02
CA VAL A 109 0.51 3.58 4.86
C VAL A 109 1.40 2.58 4.14
N GLY A 110 0.84 1.44 3.74
CA GLY A 110 1.48 0.53 2.80
C GLY A 110 0.97 0.84 1.40
N LEU A 111 1.71 1.64 0.63
CA LEU A 111 1.39 1.91 -0.77
C LEU A 111 1.58 0.66 -1.62
N ILE A 112 0.63 0.40 -2.52
CA ILE A 112 0.72 -0.71 -3.46
C ILE A 112 1.46 -0.23 -4.71
N HIS A 113 2.39 -1.03 -5.19
CA HIS A 113 3.29 -0.68 -6.27
C HIS A 113 2.61 -0.14 -7.54
N SER A 114 1.41 -0.64 -7.88
CA SER A 114 0.68 -0.24 -9.07
C SER A 114 0.13 1.21 -9.04
N PHE A 115 0.20 1.87 -7.89
CA PHE A 115 -0.11 3.30 -7.74
C PHE A 115 1.13 4.19 -7.77
N MET A 116 2.33 3.60 -7.71
CA MET A 116 3.62 4.29 -7.62
C MET A 116 4.27 4.35 -9.01
N SER A 117 4.38 5.54 -9.59
CA SER A 117 4.90 5.75 -10.95
C SER A 117 6.42 5.92 -10.97
N HIS A 118 7.16 4.89 -10.55
CA HIS A 118 8.64 4.91 -10.55
C HIS A 118 9.24 4.96 -11.97
N GLU A 119 8.52 4.44 -12.97
CA GLU A 119 8.96 4.39 -14.37
C GLU A 119 8.98 5.78 -15.04
N ALA A 120 8.29 6.77 -14.44
CA ALA A 120 8.24 8.13 -14.99
C ALA A 120 9.63 8.78 -15.13
N ASP A 121 10.60 8.32 -14.30
CA ASP A 121 11.98 8.81 -14.32
C ASP A 121 12.95 7.78 -14.94
N GLY A 122 12.44 6.74 -15.62
CA GLY A 122 13.24 5.66 -16.19
C GLY A 122 13.89 4.73 -15.16
N ARG A 123 13.51 4.82 -13.88
CA ARG A 123 14.05 3.97 -12.80
C ARG A 123 13.27 2.67 -12.66
N SER A 124 13.97 1.59 -12.42
CA SER A 124 13.33 0.36 -11.94
C SER A 124 12.74 0.58 -10.54
N ARG A 125 11.81 -0.32 -10.15
CA ARG A 125 11.21 -0.27 -8.80
C ARG A 125 12.26 -0.44 -7.70
N ASP A 126 13.25 -1.28 -7.92
CA ASP A 126 14.32 -1.54 -6.95
C ASP A 126 15.28 -0.35 -6.81
N GLU A 127 15.53 0.39 -7.89
CA GLU A 127 16.30 1.63 -7.84
C GLU A 127 15.55 2.74 -7.11
N ALA A 128 14.22 2.81 -7.27
CA ALA A 128 13.42 3.86 -6.63
C ALA A 128 13.14 3.58 -5.13
N LEU A 129 12.85 2.33 -4.78
CA LEU A 129 12.34 1.95 -3.45
C LEU A 129 13.33 1.13 -2.62
N GLY A 130 14.39 0.62 -3.24
CA GLY A 130 15.21 -0.48 -2.73
C GLY A 130 14.52 -1.83 -2.94
N PRO A 131 15.25 -2.95 -2.88
CA PRO A 131 14.69 -4.28 -2.97
C PRO A 131 13.76 -4.58 -1.78
N PRO A 132 12.78 -5.50 -1.93
CA PRO A 132 11.93 -5.90 -0.82
C PRO A 132 12.75 -6.60 0.27
N LEU A 133 12.54 -6.20 1.52
CA LEU A 133 13.33 -6.65 2.68
C LEU A 133 12.90 -8.05 3.17
N CYS A 134 11.64 -8.41 2.97
CA CYS A 134 11.11 -9.71 3.36
C CYS A 134 9.81 -10.04 2.61
N ARG A 135 9.38 -11.29 2.74
CA ARG A 135 8.03 -11.73 2.37
C ARG A 135 7.25 -12.16 3.62
N ILE A 136 5.95 -11.93 3.62
CA ILE A 136 5.08 -12.29 4.76
C ILE A 136 3.87 -13.09 4.30
N TYR A 137 3.34 -13.93 5.21
CA TYR A 137 2.18 -14.79 4.98
C TYR A 137 2.37 -15.80 3.82
N GLU A 138 3.56 -16.32 3.63
CA GLU A 138 3.92 -17.25 2.56
C GLU A 138 3.05 -18.53 2.51
N ARG A 139 2.52 -18.98 3.66
CA ARG A 139 1.59 -20.12 3.74
C ARG A 139 0.28 -19.90 2.98
N SER A 140 -0.04 -18.67 2.62
CA SER A 140 -1.23 -18.32 1.84
C SER A 140 -0.92 -18.05 0.37
N ALA A 141 0.30 -18.34 -0.09
CA ALA A 141 0.63 -18.26 -1.51
C ALA A 141 -0.22 -19.26 -2.32
N ILE A 142 -0.67 -18.82 -3.50
CA ILE A 142 -1.53 -19.62 -4.40
C ILE A 142 -0.72 -20.38 -5.46
N GLY A 143 0.60 -20.20 -5.50
CA GLY A 143 1.51 -20.84 -6.42
C GLY A 143 2.92 -20.91 -5.84
N PRO A 144 3.88 -21.46 -6.60
CA PRO A 144 5.27 -21.52 -6.16
C PRO A 144 5.85 -20.11 -6.01
N ILE A 145 6.37 -19.82 -4.83
CA ILE A 145 7.05 -18.55 -4.58
C ILE A 145 8.33 -18.49 -5.41
N PRO A 146 8.59 -17.40 -6.16
CA PRO A 146 9.79 -17.28 -6.99
C PRO A 146 11.08 -17.51 -6.18
N PRO A 147 12.09 -18.21 -6.76
CA PRO A 147 13.35 -18.50 -6.05
C PRO A 147 14.11 -17.24 -5.60
N ASN A 148 13.95 -16.14 -6.33
CA ASN A 148 14.56 -14.83 -6.02
C ASN A 148 13.70 -13.97 -5.08
N ALA A 149 12.58 -14.49 -4.57
CA ALA A 149 11.77 -13.76 -3.59
C ALA A 149 12.55 -13.54 -2.29
N PRO A 150 12.35 -12.41 -1.59
CA PRO A 150 13.05 -12.15 -0.33
C PRO A 150 12.74 -13.21 0.72
N ALA A 151 13.65 -13.39 1.68
CA ALA A 151 13.45 -14.33 2.78
C ALA A 151 12.26 -13.95 3.68
N PRO A 152 11.69 -14.89 4.46
CA PRO A 152 10.77 -14.56 5.55
C PRO A 152 11.42 -13.59 6.54
N PRO A 153 10.63 -12.77 7.28
CA PRO A 153 11.18 -11.77 8.18
C PRO A 153 11.88 -12.41 9.37
N SER A 154 13.12 -12.00 9.62
CA SER A 154 13.84 -12.28 10.85
C SER A 154 13.38 -11.35 11.99
N LEU A 155 13.76 -11.66 13.24
CA LEU A 155 13.50 -10.79 14.39
C LEU A 155 14.10 -9.39 14.17
N HIS A 156 15.28 -9.29 13.54
CA HIS A 156 15.90 -8.02 13.17
C HIS A 156 15.02 -7.20 12.23
N ILE A 157 14.42 -7.82 11.22
CA ILE A 157 13.51 -7.16 10.27
C ILE A 157 12.24 -6.64 10.97
N PHE A 158 11.70 -7.40 11.93
CA PHE A 158 10.58 -6.91 12.75
C PHE A 158 10.97 -5.72 13.61
N ALA A 159 12.13 -5.77 14.27
CA ALA A 159 12.64 -4.68 15.09
C ALA A 159 12.91 -3.42 14.25
N LEU A 160 13.50 -3.58 13.07
CA LEU A 160 13.71 -2.49 12.10
C LEU A 160 12.38 -1.83 11.68
N ARG A 161 11.37 -2.63 11.37
CA ARG A 161 10.05 -2.10 11.02
C ARG A 161 9.41 -1.35 12.20
N ALA A 162 9.45 -1.93 13.39
CA ALA A 162 8.89 -1.31 14.59
C ALA A 162 9.60 0.01 14.93
N SER A 163 10.94 0.06 14.88
CA SER A 163 11.73 1.27 15.16
C SER A 163 11.41 2.40 14.15
N ARG A 164 11.21 2.07 12.87
CA ARG A 164 10.81 3.05 11.87
C ARG A 164 9.43 3.63 12.16
N ILE A 165 8.43 2.79 12.43
CA ILE A 165 7.07 3.24 12.76
C ILE A 165 7.08 4.12 14.02
N LEU A 166 7.82 3.72 15.06
CA LEU A 166 7.99 4.51 16.25
C LEU A 166 8.66 5.86 15.96
N GLY A 167 9.74 5.86 15.17
CA GLY A 167 10.41 7.09 14.73
C GLY A 167 9.52 8.03 13.94
N TRP A 168 8.64 7.52 13.08
CA TRP A 168 7.65 8.31 12.36
C TRP A 168 6.58 8.88 13.30
N TRP A 169 6.14 8.09 14.27
CA TRP A 169 5.18 8.52 15.27
C TRP A 169 5.74 9.65 16.16
N LEU A 170 6.95 9.49 16.68
CA LEU A 170 7.63 10.49 17.49
C LEU A 170 7.88 11.82 16.75
N ARG A 171 8.07 11.77 15.43
CA ARG A 171 8.26 12.95 14.59
C ARG A 171 6.96 13.55 14.06
N GLY A 172 5.79 13.02 14.43
CA GLY A 172 4.50 13.51 13.95
C GLY A 172 4.26 13.32 12.45
N LEU A 173 4.97 12.38 11.79
CA LEU A 173 4.89 12.19 10.33
C LEU A 173 3.60 11.49 9.85
N GLY A 174 2.62 11.34 10.73
CA GLY A 174 1.30 10.78 10.40
C GLY A 174 0.35 11.76 9.74
N ARG A 175 0.61 13.07 9.86
CA ARG A 175 -0.31 14.13 9.44
C ARG A 175 0.40 15.30 8.76
N PRO A 176 -0.31 16.10 7.94
CA PRO A 176 -1.65 15.80 7.40
C PRO A 176 -1.65 14.57 6.49
N THR A 177 -2.79 13.90 6.33
CA THR A 177 -2.89 12.66 5.53
C THR A 177 -4.08 12.71 4.57
N PRO A 178 -3.99 12.12 3.35
CA PRO A 178 -5.11 12.07 2.42
C PRO A 178 -6.12 10.96 2.71
N PHE A 179 -5.98 10.25 3.84
CA PHE A 179 -6.79 9.07 4.16
C PHE A 179 -7.77 9.32 5.31
N PHE A 180 -7.44 10.23 6.21
CA PHE A 180 -8.22 10.51 7.40
C PHE A 180 -8.45 12.01 7.57
N ASP A 181 -9.61 12.34 8.12
CA ASP A 181 -9.88 13.67 8.63
C ASP A 181 -9.03 13.90 9.89
N ASP A 182 -8.33 15.02 9.94
CA ASP A 182 -7.39 15.32 11.01
C ASP A 182 -8.10 15.63 12.34
N ASP A 183 -9.30 16.22 12.29
CA ASP A 183 -10.09 16.59 13.47
C ASP A 183 -10.97 15.42 13.94
N ALA A 184 -11.72 14.83 13.03
CA ALA A 184 -12.65 13.74 13.35
C ALA A 184 -11.97 12.39 13.58
N ASN A 185 -10.69 12.22 13.22
CA ASN A 185 -9.99 10.94 13.25
C ASN A 185 -10.74 9.82 12.47
N ALA A 186 -11.53 10.20 11.48
CA ALA A 186 -12.35 9.31 10.68
C ALA A 186 -11.79 9.14 9.26
N PRO A 187 -12.03 8.01 8.58
CA PRO A 187 -11.69 7.86 7.18
C PRO A 187 -12.40 8.92 6.32
N LEU A 188 -11.66 9.60 5.41
CA LEU A 188 -12.24 10.59 4.48
C LEU A 188 -13.25 9.98 3.49
N SER A 189 -13.17 8.68 3.24
CA SER A 189 -14.18 7.92 2.51
C SER A 189 -14.77 6.87 3.44
N VAL A 190 -16.10 6.85 3.58
CA VAL A 190 -16.81 5.87 4.40
C VAL A 190 -16.44 4.46 3.93
N PRO A 191 -15.90 3.60 4.80
CA PRO A 191 -15.47 2.28 4.40
C PRO A 191 -16.65 1.39 3.98
N ARG A 192 -16.62 0.86 2.76
CA ARG A 192 -17.49 -0.26 2.39
C ARG A 192 -17.05 -1.49 3.17
N VAL A 193 -17.92 -1.99 4.03
CA VAL A 193 -17.70 -3.22 4.78
C VAL A 193 -18.32 -4.38 4.01
N LEU A 194 -17.53 -5.40 3.67
CA LEU A 194 -18.05 -6.58 3.00
C LEU A 194 -18.80 -7.48 3.99
N THR A 195 -19.90 -8.04 3.54
CA THR A 195 -20.58 -9.10 4.24
C THR A 195 -19.70 -10.36 4.31
N PRO A 196 -19.92 -11.26 5.30
CA PRO A 196 -19.19 -12.53 5.36
C PRO A 196 -19.29 -13.35 4.07
N ARG A 197 -20.45 -13.30 3.38
CA ARG A 197 -20.68 -14.01 2.10
C ARG A 197 -19.84 -13.40 0.96
N GLU A 198 -19.84 -12.07 0.80
CA GLU A 198 -19.01 -11.39 -0.19
C GLU A 198 -17.53 -11.68 0.03
N ARG A 199 -17.08 -11.61 1.29
CA ARG A 199 -15.70 -11.91 1.64
C ARG A 199 -15.33 -13.36 1.32
N ALA A 200 -16.18 -14.32 1.68
CA ALA A 200 -15.95 -15.74 1.40
C ALA A 200 -15.87 -16.00 -0.13
N ALA A 201 -16.71 -15.36 -0.93
CA ALA A 201 -16.66 -15.46 -2.37
C ALA A 201 -15.30 -15.00 -2.93
N LEU A 202 -14.78 -13.87 -2.45
CA LEU A 202 -13.46 -13.36 -2.86
C LEU A 202 -12.28 -14.23 -2.39
N LEU A 203 -12.43 -14.93 -1.28
CA LEU A 203 -11.37 -15.83 -0.77
C LEU A 203 -11.31 -17.16 -1.54
N ASN A 204 -12.47 -17.64 -2.00
CA ASN A 204 -12.63 -18.94 -2.66
C ASN A 204 -12.54 -18.85 -4.19
N SER A 205 -12.50 -17.63 -4.77
CA SER A 205 -12.27 -17.47 -6.21
C SER A 205 -10.81 -17.83 -6.52
N THR A 206 -10.59 -18.95 -7.16
CA THR A 206 -9.29 -19.41 -7.71
C THR A 206 -8.97 -18.70 -9.00
#